data_d713f8841a90577c3c6b7b962e68e00c
#
_entry.id   d713f8841a90577c3c6b7b962e68e00c
#
_cell.length_a   1.000
_cell.length_b   1.000
_cell.length_c   1.000
_cell.angle_alpha   90.00
_cell.angle_beta   90.00
_cell.angle_gamma   90.00
#
_symmetry.space_group_name_H-M   'P 1'
#
loop_
_entity.id
_entity.type
_entity.pdbx_description
1 polymer ?
#
loop_
_entity_poly.entity_id
_entity_poly.type
_entity_poly.pdbx_seq_one_letter_code
_entity_poly.pdbx_strand_id
1 'polypeptide(L)'
;MPQETAVGSLVTVTDDTFADLVLASDRPVVVDFWAEWCPPCKAIEKSLAELAGEFGDRTVVAKLNSDENPAATRRYGVMSLPTLLVFRRGEVVGSTVGSRPKTHLRQILTTQADL
;
A
#
# COMPACT_ATOMS: atom_id res chain seq x y z
N MET A 1 5.36 -11.84 20.25
CA MET A 1 5.36 -11.59 19.71
C MET A 1 5.15 -11.30 18.81
N PRO A 2 5.18 -11.12 18.76
CA PRO A 2 4.98 -10.80 17.88
C PRO A 2 5.25 -10.51 16.97
N GLN A 3 5.22 -10.38 16.61
CA GLN A 3 5.38 -10.00 15.79
C GLN A 3 5.46 -9.44 15.16
N GLU A 4 5.48 -9.76 15.37
CA GLU A 4 5.33 -9.21 14.83
C GLU A 4 5.31 -8.45 13.71
N THR A 5 4.21 -8.05 13.87
CA THR A 5 4.48 -7.26 12.68
C THR A 5 5.65 -6.35 12.89
N ALA A 6 6.70 -6.59 12.22
CA ALA A 6 7.85 -5.74 12.36
C ALA A 6 7.53 -4.36 11.80
N VAL A 7 7.84 -3.30 12.56
CA VAL A 7 7.78 -1.94 12.07
C VAL A 7 8.71 -1.82 10.85
N GLY A 8 8.21 -1.28 9.76
CA GLY A 8 8.99 -1.13 8.53
C GLY A 8 8.83 -2.24 7.53
N SER A 9 8.01 -3.25 7.84
CA SER A 9 7.73 -4.32 6.91
C SER A 9 6.50 -3.99 6.07
N LEU A 10 6.48 -4.52 4.83
CA LEU A 10 5.26 -4.47 4.04
C LEU A 10 4.25 -5.47 4.59
N VAL A 11 3.02 -5.03 4.74
CA VAL A 11 1.94 -5.86 5.27
C VAL A 11 1.18 -6.45 4.09
N THR A 12 1.03 -7.77 4.08
CA THR A 12 0.23 -8.43 3.06
C THR A 12 -1.24 -8.30 3.41
N VAL A 13 -2.03 -7.80 2.46
CA VAL A 13 -3.47 -7.62 2.62
C VAL A 13 -4.19 -8.45 1.57
N THR A 14 -5.29 -9.07 1.97
CA THR A 14 -6.12 -9.87 1.07
C THR A 14 -7.55 -9.34 1.10
N ASP A 15 -8.39 -9.88 0.20
CA ASP A 15 -9.82 -9.55 0.22
C ASP A 15 -10.42 -9.82 1.60
N ASP A 16 -10.00 -10.90 2.25
CA ASP A 16 -10.54 -11.28 3.56
C ASP A 16 -10.09 -10.37 4.69
N THR A 17 -8.89 -9.79 4.58
CA THR A 17 -8.33 -8.95 5.65
C THR A 17 -8.45 -7.46 5.37
N PHE A 18 -8.99 -7.08 4.21
CA PHE A 18 -9.00 -5.68 3.78
C PHE A 18 -9.73 -4.79 4.78
N ALA A 19 -10.91 -5.22 5.22
CA ALA A 19 -11.70 -4.41 6.15
C ALA A 19 -10.95 -4.17 7.45
N ASP A 20 -10.34 -5.20 8.02
CA ASP A 20 -9.66 -5.09 9.31
C ASP A 20 -8.35 -4.33 9.21
N LEU A 21 -7.55 -4.61 8.17
CA LEU A 21 -6.20 -4.07 8.09
C LEU A 21 -6.15 -2.69 7.43
N VAL A 22 -7.09 -2.39 6.55
CA VAL A 22 -7.08 -1.13 5.80
C VAL A 22 -8.20 -0.21 6.26
N LEU A 23 -9.45 -0.68 6.18
CA LEU A 23 -10.59 0.21 6.42
C LEU A 23 -10.74 0.59 7.89
N ALA A 24 -10.41 -0.32 8.80
CA ALA A 24 -10.53 -0.09 10.24
C ALA A 24 -9.28 0.52 10.85
N SER A 25 -8.23 0.74 10.06
CA SER A 25 -6.97 1.27 10.59
C SER A 25 -7.13 2.72 11.06
N ASP A 26 -6.58 3.02 12.21
CA ASP A 26 -6.51 4.40 12.73
C ASP A 26 -5.29 5.15 12.22
N ARG A 27 -4.41 4.46 11.48
CA ARG A 27 -3.24 5.06 10.84
C ARG A 27 -3.47 5.11 9.34
N PRO A 28 -2.82 6.04 8.62
CA PRO A 28 -2.88 6.01 7.16
C PRO A 28 -2.34 4.68 6.64
N VAL A 29 -2.95 4.18 5.57
CA VAL A 29 -2.54 2.93 4.93
C VAL A 29 -2.32 3.19 3.46
N VAL A 30 -1.14 2.84 2.97
CA VAL A 30 -0.85 2.87 1.53
C VAL A 30 -0.95 1.44 1.04
N VAL A 31 -1.82 1.19 0.08
CA VAL A 31 -2.00 -0.15 -0.48
C VAL A 31 -1.42 -0.18 -1.90
N ASP A 32 -0.43 -1.05 -2.09
CA ASP A 32 0.20 -1.29 -3.39
C ASP A 32 -0.51 -2.48 -4.04
N PHE A 33 -1.29 -2.20 -5.08
CA PHE A 33 -1.92 -3.24 -5.90
C PHE A 33 -0.90 -3.70 -6.93
N TRP A 34 -0.55 -4.98 -6.90
CA TRP A 34 0.54 -5.54 -7.70
C TRP A 34 0.18 -6.91 -8.24
N ALA A 35 1.03 -7.47 -9.10
CA ALA A 35 0.89 -8.83 -9.61
C ALA A 35 2.27 -9.40 -9.91
N GLU A 36 2.37 -10.75 -9.90
CA GLU A 36 3.63 -11.43 -10.13
C GLU A 36 4.21 -11.15 -11.52
N TRP A 37 3.35 -10.97 -12.49
CA TRP A 37 3.77 -10.76 -13.89
C TRP A 37 4.12 -9.30 -14.21
N CYS A 38 4.15 -8.45 -13.22
CA CYS A 38 4.26 -6.99 -13.42
C CYS A 38 5.65 -6.50 -13.01
N PRO A 39 6.61 -6.33 -13.98
CA PRO A 39 7.95 -5.85 -13.62
C PRO A 39 7.95 -4.46 -12.95
N PRO A 40 7.14 -3.47 -13.39
CA PRO A 40 7.11 -2.18 -12.69
C PRO A 40 6.66 -2.29 -11.25
N CYS A 41 5.79 -3.27 -10.92
CA CYS A 41 5.37 -3.51 -9.55
C CYS A 41 6.56 -3.94 -8.69
N LYS A 42 7.38 -4.82 -9.23
CA LYS A 42 8.53 -5.32 -8.50
C LYS A 42 9.59 -4.23 -8.33
N ALA A 43 9.66 -3.32 -9.30
CA ALA A 43 10.64 -2.24 -9.24
C ALA A 43 10.39 -1.31 -8.05
N ILE A 44 9.14 -1.09 -7.65
CA ILE A 44 8.85 -0.17 -6.55
C ILE A 44 8.78 -0.87 -5.19
N GLU A 45 8.74 -2.20 -5.17
CA GLU A 45 8.57 -2.92 -3.90
C GLU A 45 9.70 -2.61 -2.92
N LYS A 46 10.94 -2.60 -3.39
CA LYS A 46 12.07 -2.30 -2.53
C LYS A 46 11.98 -0.88 -1.96
N SER A 47 11.60 0.08 -2.81
CA SER A 47 11.45 1.46 -2.37
C SER A 47 10.36 1.58 -1.31
N LEU A 48 9.24 0.88 -1.51
CA LEU A 48 8.15 0.91 -0.54
C LEU A 48 8.56 0.28 0.78
N ALA A 49 9.33 -0.80 0.74
CA ALA A 49 9.82 -1.44 1.97
C ALA A 49 10.74 -0.49 2.73
N GLU A 50 11.62 0.22 2.01
CA GLU A 50 12.51 1.19 2.64
C GLU A 50 11.73 2.34 3.26
N LEU A 51 10.71 2.83 2.55
CA LEU A 51 9.87 3.90 3.07
C LEU A 51 9.06 3.46 4.28
N ALA A 52 8.61 2.20 4.29
CA ALA A 52 7.93 1.66 5.46
C ALA A 52 8.84 1.73 6.69
N GLY A 53 10.13 1.48 6.51
CA GLY A 53 11.10 1.63 7.58
C GLY A 53 11.28 3.08 8.01
N GLU A 54 11.30 4.01 7.05
CA GLU A 54 11.48 5.43 7.35
C GLU A 54 10.31 6.00 8.15
N PHE A 55 9.09 5.65 7.77
CA PHE A 55 7.90 6.20 8.42
C PHE A 55 7.51 5.44 9.67
N GLY A 56 7.99 4.21 9.81
CA GLY A 56 7.76 3.42 11.01
C GLY A 56 6.28 3.17 11.26
N ASP A 57 5.87 3.41 12.51
CA ASP A 57 4.49 3.14 12.91
C ASP A 57 3.53 4.29 12.59
N ARG A 58 4.01 5.34 11.92
CA ARG A 58 3.14 6.47 11.55
C ARG A 58 2.23 6.12 10.39
N THR A 59 2.60 5.15 9.58
CA THR A 59 1.78 4.71 8.46
C THR A 59 1.98 3.21 8.24
N VAL A 60 1.00 2.59 7.63
CA VAL A 60 1.08 1.19 7.22
C VAL A 60 1.29 1.16 5.71
N VAL A 61 2.33 0.45 5.27
CA VAL A 61 2.55 0.24 3.84
C VAL A 61 2.19 -1.21 3.56
N ALA A 62 1.16 -1.41 2.77
CA ALA A 62 0.58 -2.72 2.50
C ALA A 62 0.72 -3.07 1.04
N LYS A 63 0.68 -4.36 0.74
CA LYS A 63 0.64 -4.84 -0.64
C LYS A 63 -0.50 -5.84 -0.80
N LEU A 64 -1.16 -5.79 -1.94
CA LEU A 64 -2.29 -6.65 -2.26
C LEU A 64 -2.10 -7.20 -3.68
N ASN A 65 -2.02 -8.53 -3.80
CA ASN A 65 -1.89 -9.17 -5.09
C ASN A 65 -3.25 -9.12 -5.80
N SER A 66 -3.34 -8.36 -6.88
CA SER A 66 -4.61 -8.12 -7.57
C SER A 66 -5.19 -9.38 -8.19
N ASP A 67 -4.33 -10.29 -8.68
CA ASP A 67 -4.81 -11.52 -9.30
C ASP A 67 -5.47 -12.44 -8.28
N GLU A 68 -4.95 -12.45 -7.05
CA GLU A 68 -5.47 -13.30 -5.99
C GLU A 68 -6.60 -12.64 -5.21
N ASN A 69 -6.78 -11.33 -5.38
CA ASN A 69 -7.72 -10.55 -4.58
C ASN A 69 -8.56 -9.65 -5.47
N PRO A 70 -9.42 -10.26 -6.31
CA PRO A 70 -10.19 -9.49 -7.30
C PRO A 70 -11.27 -8.61 -6.69
N ALA A 71 -11.75 -8.91 -5.49
CA ALA A 71 -12.85 -8.13 -4.91
C ALA A 71 -12.38 -6.71 -4.59
N ALA A 72 -11.27 -6.56 -3.87
CA ALA A 72 -10.75 -5.23 -3.55
C ALA A 72 -10.30 -4.50 -4.82
N THR A 73 -9.63 -5.22 -5.72
CA THR A 73 -9.17 -4.64 -6.98
C THR A 73 -10.31 -4.04 -7.77
N ARG A 74 -11.43 -4.78 -7.86
CA ARG A 74 -12.60 -4.33 -8.60
C ARG A 74 -13.32 -3.21 -7.87
N ARG A 75 -13.44 -3.34 -6.56
CA ARG A 75 -14.15 -2.35 -5.74
C ARG A 75 -13.56 -0.95 -5.91
N TYR A 76 -12.24 -0.85 -5.99
CA TYR A 76 -11.57 0.45 -6.10
C TYR A 76 -11.18 0.81 -7.52
N GLY A 77 -11.68 0.05 -8.50
CA GLY A 77 -11.50 0.39 -9.91
C GLY A 77 -10.06 0.34 -10.38
N VAL A 78 -9.24 -0.54 -9.80
CA VAL A 78 -7.84 -0.65 -10.18
C VAL A 78 -7.75 -1.37 -11.53
N MET A 79 -7.26 -0.67 -12.54
CA MET A 79 -7.20 -1.18 -13.91
C MET A 79 -5.78 -1.30 -14.44
N SER A 80 -4.82 -0.69 -13.78
CA SER A 80 -3.41 -0.74 -14.18
C SER A 80 -2.56 -1.02 -12.97
N LEU A 81 -1.42 -1.68 -13.17
CA LEU A 81 -0.52 -2.02 -12.08
C LEU A 81 0.87 -1.44 -12.33
N PRO A 82 1.57 -0.99 -11.30
CA PRO A 82 1.09 -0.88 -9.94
C PRO A 82 0.16 0.31 -9.76
N THR A 83 -0.76 0.19 -8.81
CA THR A 83 -1.57 1.32 -8.36
C THR A 83 -1.41 1.43 -6.86
N LEU A 84 -1.09 2.62 -6.39
CA LEU A 84 -1.01 2.91 -4.97
C LEU A 84 -2.25 3.70 -4.57
N LEU A 85 -2.99 3.19 -3.59
CA LEU A 85 -4.11 3.93 -3.00
C LEU A 85 -3.74 4.27 -1.58
N VAL A 86 -3.97 5.52 -1.20
CA VAL A 86 -3.73 5.97 0.17
C VAL A 86 -5.08 6.08 0.86
N PHE A 87 -5.21 5.37 1.99
CA PHE A 87 -6.43 5.36 2.79
C PHE A 87 -6.20 6.09 4.10
N ARG A 88 -7.18 6.89 4.50
CA ARG A 88 -7.24 7.48 5.83
C ARG A 88 -8.64 7.26 6.37
N ARG A 89 -8.71 6.57 7.51
CA ARG A 89 -10.00 6.30 8.18
C ARG A 89 -11.01 5.67 7.23
N GLY A 90 -10.53 4.71 6.44
CA GLY A 90 -11.38 3.94 5.54
C GLY A 90 -11.70 4.61 4.22
N GLU A 91 -11.17 5.80 3.96
CA GLU A 91 -11.45 6.54 2.72
C GLU A 91 -10.21 6.73 1.89
N VAL A 92 -10.35 6.63 0.58
CA VAL A 92 -9.25 6.87 -0.35
C VAL A 92 -9.00 8.38 -0.42
N VAL A 93 -7.78 8.79 -0.06
CA VAL A 93 -7.40 10.21 -0.10
C VAL A 93 -6.34 10.46 -1.16
N GLY A 94 -5.82 9.44 -1.81
CA GLY A 94 -4.85 9.62 -2.88
C GLY A 94 -4.75 8.37 -3.74
N SER A 95 -4.32 8.57 -4.99
CA SER A 95 -4.16 7.50 -5.97
C SER A 95 -2.99 7.84 -6.88
N THR A 96 -2.12 6.86 -7.11
CA THR A 96 -0.97 7.01 -8.01
C THR A 96 -0.86 5.75 -8.85
N VAL A 97 -0.83 5.90 -10.16
CA VAL A 97 -0.72 4.78 -11.09
C VAL A 97 0.66 4.77 -11.71
N GLY A 98 1.27 3.59 -11.75
CA GLY A 98 2.56 3.38 -12.37
C GLY A 98 3.71 3.46 -11.40
N SER A 99 4.88 2.99 -11.84
CA SER A 99 6.09 3.03 -11.03
C SER A 99 6.61 4.46 -10.92
N ARG A 100 7.07 4.83 -9.73
CA ARG A 100 7.62 6.16 -9.47
C ARG A 100 8.92 6.04 -8.72
N PRO A 101 9.83 7.02 -8.84
CA PRO A 101 11.06 7.03 -8.04
C PRO A 101 10.75 7.11 -6.55
N LYS A 102 11.67 6.62 -5.74
CA LYS A 102 11.50 6.60 -4.29
C LYS A 102 11.21 7.98 -3.72
N THR A 103 11.86 9.03 -4.26
CA THR A 103 11.62 10.40 -3.79
C THR A 103 10.18 10.82 -4.01
N HIS A 104 9.60 10.44 -5.14
CA HIS A 104 8.20 10.74 -5.44
C HIS A 104 7.28 9.95 -4.50
N LEU A 105 7.60 8.68 -4.27
CA LEU A 105 6.82 7.84 -3.35
C LEU A 105 6.84 8.41 -1.94
N ARG A 106 8.01 8.89 -1.49
CA ARG A 106 8.12 9.55 -0.18
C ARG A 106 7.23 10.78 -0.10
N GLN A 107 7.20 11.56 -1.18
CA GLN A 107 6.36 12.76 -1.24
C GLN A 107 4.87 12.41 -1.16
N ILE A 108 4.46 11.33 -1.83
CA ILE A 108 3.09 10.84 -1.77
C ILE A 108 2.72 10.50 -0.32
N LEU A 109 3.58 9.75 0.36
CA LEU A 109 3.33 9.38 1.75
C LEU A 109 3.25 10.61 2.64
N THR A 110 4.19 11.55 2.46
CA THR A 110 4.23 12.75 3.29
C THR A 110 3.00 13.62 3.07
N THR A 111 2.58 13.79 1.82
CA THR A 111 1.51 14.72 1.46
C THR A 111 0.13 14.10 1.62
N GLN A 112 -0.08 12.93 1.02
CA GLN A 112 -1.42 12.33 0.97
C GLN A 112 -1.77 11.60 2.25
N ALA A 113 -0.80 10.99 2.90
CA ALA A 113 -1.02 10.36 4.19
C ALA A 113 -0.95 11.36 5.35
N ASP A 114 -0.63 12.61 5.07
CA ASP A 114 -0.59 13.70 6.06
C ASP A 114 0.39 13.40 7.19
N LEU A 115 1.60 13.03 6.81
CA LEU A 115 2.65 12.68 7.78
C LEU A 115 3.62 13.83 8.03
#